data_58bc19d84b9adfa31e51fd8a574d551f
#
_entry.id   58bc19d84b9adfa31e51fd8a574d551f
#
_cell.length_a   1.000
_cell.length_b   1.000
_cell.length_c   1.000
_cell.angle_alpha   90.00
_cell.angle_beta   90.00
_cell.angle_gamma   90.00
#
_symmetry.space_group_name_H-M   'P 1'
#
loop_
_entity.id
_entity.type
_entity.pdbx_description
1 polymer ?
#
loop_
_entity_poly.entity_id
_entity_poly.type
_entity_poly.pdbx_seq_one_letter_code
_entity_poly.pdbx_strand_id
1 'polypeptide(L)'
;GERLSEIANEGALVDDLVRHHESGTALVFANSRRQVEETATETREWYEEHGWRTDRVLVHHGSVGRLLREDAEEALQKGGDKLCFCTSTLELGLDIGDVSAVAHVGAPFQAASAAQRIGRSGRRPGAPVVFRQYVAIDPSRREIDEAALFFPLLRAVAVIECYLDGWVEPVELNRFH
;
A
#
# COMPACT_ATOMS: atom_id res chain seq x y z
N GLY A 1 -19.55 6.33 3.29
CA GLY A 1 -19.40 5.10 2.56
C GLY A 1 -19.02 5.37 1.12
N GLU A 2 -17.75 5.28 0.77
CA GLU A 2 -17.29 5.40 -0.60
C GLU A 2 -17.45 4.08 -1.34
N ARG A 3 -17.79 4.21 -2.62
CA ARG A 3 -18.12 3.10 -3.52
C ARG A 3 -16.95 2.14 -3.68
N LEU A 4 -17.24 0.84 -3.65
CA LEU A 4 -16.42 -0.18 -4.29
C LEU A 4 -16.43 0.09 -5.80
N SER A 5 -15.34 0.61 -6.35
CA SER A 5 -15.16 0.67 -7.79
C SER A 5 -14.67 -0.70 -8.26
N GLU A 6 -15.41 -1.35 -9.14
CA GLU A 6 -14.93 -2.52 -9.88
C GLU A 6 -13.76 -2.10 -10.76
N ILE A 7 -12.57 -2.57 -10.44
CA ILE A 7 -11.38 -2.43 -11.29
C ILE A 7 -11.31 -3.68 -12.16
N ALA A 8 -11.70 -3.55 -13.42
CA ALA A 8 -11.94 -4.70 -14.32
C ALA A 8 -10.82 -4.95 -15.36
N ASN A 9 -9.74 -4.14 -15.44
CA ASN A 9 -8.75 -4.24 -16.51
C ASN A 9 -7.29 -4.22 -15.98
N GLU A 10 -6.37 -4.86 -16.73
CA GLU A 10 -4.93 -4.60 -16.62
C GLU A 10 -4.68 -3.10 -16.79
N GLY A 11 -3.91 -2.49 -15.89
CA GLY A 11 -3.71 -1.03 -15.84
C GLY A 11 -4.66 -0.26 -14.93
N ALA A 12 -5.86 -0.78 -14.65
CA ALA A 12 -6.83 -0.09 -13.81
C ALA A 12 -6.34 0.19 -12.38
N LEU A 13 -5.48 -0.66 -11.83
CA LEU A 13 -4.83 -0.43 -10.52
C LEU A 13 -3.95 0.81 -10.57
N VAL A 14 -3.09 0.93 -11.58
CA VAL A 14 -2.18 2.07 -11.73
C VAL A 14 -2.95 3.35 -11.99
N ASP A 15 -3.96 3.32 -12.88
CA ASP A 15 -4.83 4.46 -13.15
C ASP A 15 -5.53 4.97 -11.88
N ASP A 16 -6.05 4.07 -11.06
CA ASP A 16 -6.72 4.44 -9.81
C ASP A 16 -5.71 4.94 -8.76
N LEU A 17 -4.55 4.28 -8.62
CA LEU A 17 -3.47 4.71 -7.74
C LEU A 17 -3.01 6.13 -8.10
N VAL A 18 -2.71 6.38 -9.38
CA VAL A 18 -2.24 7.69 -9.83
C VAL A 18 -3.32 8.75 -9.64
N ARG A 19 -4.55 8.49 -10.07
CA ARG A 19 -5.68 9.43 -9.94
C ARG A 19 -5.94 9.86 -8.50
N HIS A 20 -5.80 8.96 -7.54
CA HIS A 20 -6.06 9.24 -6.13
C HIS A 20 -4.85 9.76 -5.35
N HIS A 21 -3.66 9.69 -5.95
CA HIS A 21 -2.42 10.12 -5.31
C HIS A 21 -1.61 11.09 -6.20
N GLU A 22 -2.31 11.97 -6.93
CA GLU A 22 -1.72 12.98 -7.81
C GLU A 22 -0.84 13.96 -7.06
N SER A 23 -1.14 14.22 -5.79
CA SER A 23 -0.41 15.17 -4.95
C SER A 23 -0.14 14.62 -3.56
N GLY A 24 0.92 15.11 -2.95
CA GLY A 24 1.39 14.68 -1.64
C GLY A 24 2.16 13.36 -1.67
N THR A 25 2.59 12.91 -0.52
CA THR A 25 3.31 11.65 -0.36
C THR A 25 2.35 10.53 -0.03
N ALA A 26 2.33 9.47 -0.84
CA ALA A 26 1.57 8.26 -0.55
C ALA A 26 2.47 7.04 -0.42
N LEU A 27 2.13 6.14 0.50
CA LEU A 27 2.75 4.82 0.64
C LEU A 27 1.83 3.76 0.04
N VAL A 28 2.36 2.94 -0.84
CA VAL A 28 1.67 1.80 -1.43
C VAL A 28 2.30 0.51 -0.92
N PHE A 29 1.67 -0.10 0.05
CA PHE A 29 2.11 -1.38 0.61
C PHE A 29 1.69 -2.55 -0.27
N ALA A 30 2.58 -3.52 -0.44
CA ALA A 30 2.25 -4.80 -1.05
C ALA A 30 2.80 -5.96 -0.21
N ASN A 31 2.25 -7.15 -0.44
CA ASN A 31 2.57 -8.34 0.35
C ASN A 31 3.89 -9.02 -0.08
N SER A 32 4.42 -8.70 -1.25
CA SER A 32 5.66 -9.27 -1.76
C SER A 32 6.52 -8.23 -2.46
N ARG A 33 7.85 -8.48 -2.45
CA ARG A 33 8.82 -7.67 -3.19
C ARG A 33 8.51 -7.64 -4.69
N ARG A 34 8.15 -8.79 -5.24
CA ARG A 34 7.76 -8.92 -6.65
C ARG A 34 6.61 -7.98 -6.98
N GLN A 35 5.55 -7.99 -6.20
CA GLN A 35 4.40 -7.12 -6.42
C GLN A 35 4.76 -5.63 -6.29
N VAL A 36 5.66 -5.28 -5.34
CA VAL A 36 6.19 -3.91 -5.21
C VAL A 36 6.89 -3.47 -6.49
N GLU A 37 7.81 -4.30 -7.00
CA GLU A 37 8.60 -3.99 -8.21
C GLU A 37 7.73 -3.93 -9.47
N GLU A 38 6.81 -4.89 -9.64
CA GLU A 38 5.89 -4.93 -10.78
C GLU A 38 5.01 -3.68 -10.82
N THR A 39 4.30 -3.38 -9.72
CA THR A 39 3.40 -2.22 -9.68
C THR A 39 4.17 -0.89 -9.79
N ALA A 40 5.37 -0.80 -9.22
CA ALA A 40 6.20 0.39 -9.38
C ALA A 40 6.68 0.58 -10.83
N THR A 41 7.02 -0.50 -11.52
CA THR A 41 7.44 -0.46 -12.93
C THR A 41 6.28 -0.02 -13.82
N GLU A 42 5.11 -0.64 -13.70
CA GLU A 42 3.89 -0.26 -14.41
C GLU A 42 3.51 1.21 -14.16
N THR A 43 3.70 1.68 -12.92
CA THR A 43 3.43 3.09 -12.58
C THR A 43 4.44 4.04 -13.24
N ARG A 44 5.73 3.66 -13.36
CA ARG A 44 6.72 4.47 -14.07
C ARG A 44 6.42 4.54 -15.57
N GLU A 45 6.07 3.42 -16.19
CA GLU A 45 5.65 3.34 -17.59
C GLU A 45 4.44 4.23 -17.83
N TRP A 46 3.44 4.15 -16.97
CA TRP A 46 2.27 5.03 -17.05
C TRP A 46 2.67 6.53 -16.94
N TYR A 47 3.59 6.88 -16.04
CA TYR A 47 4.08 8.26 -15.89
C TYR A 47 4.81 8.74 -17.13
N GLU A 48 5.66 7.89 -17.75
CA GLU A 48 6.35 8.18 -19.01
C GLU A 48 5.38 8.44 -20.15
N GLU A 49 4.39 7.57 -20.32
CA GLU A 49 3.36 7.69 -21.33
C GLU A 49 2.52 8.97 -21.21
N HIS A 50 2.30 9.43 -19.99
CA HIS A 50 1.50 10.63 -19.69
C HIS A 50 2.34 11.89 -19.46
N GLY A 51 3.65 11.84 -19.68
CA GLY A 51 4.57 12.97 -19.52
C GLY A 51 4.79 13.41 -18.06
N TRP A 52 4.61 12.49 -17.12
CA TRP A 52 4.84 12.73 -15.70
C TRP A 52 6.27 12.37 -15.29
N ARG A 53 6.70 12.90 -14.15
CA ARG A 53 8.06 12.67 -13.65
C ARG A 53 8.16 11.32 -12.95
N THR A 54 8.97 10.41 -13.48
CA THR A 54 9.19 9.07 -12.93
C THR A 54 9.97 9.05 -11.62
N ASP A 55 10.72 10.11 -11.28
CA ASP A 55 11.41 10.27 -10.00
C ASP A 55 10.47 10.43 -8.80
N ARG A 56 9.17 10.57 -9.06
CA ARG A 56 8.12 10.51 -8.03
C ARG A 56 7.87 9.08 -7.53
N VAL A 57 8.22 8.06 -8.32
CA VAL A 57 7.99 6.65 -8.02
C VAL A 57 9.19 6.07 -7.30
N LEU A 58 9.04 5.82 -6.02
CA LEU A 58 10.05 5.25 -5.14
C LEU A 58 9.75 3.78 -4.82
N VAL A 59 10.80 3.01 -4.53
CA VAL A 59 10.70 1.61 -4.11
C VAL A 59 11.49 1.39 -2.82
N HIS A 60 10.86 0.71 -1.84
CA HIS A 60 11.49 0.43 -0.56
C HIS A 60 11.14 -0.97 -0.05
N HIS A 61 12.09 -1.89 -0.14
CA HIS A 61 12.00 -3.23 0.46
C HIS A 61 13.39 -3.80 0.79
N GLY A 62 13.44 -4.87 1.57
CA GLY A 62 14.67 -5.42 2.13
C GLY A 62 15.72 -5.90 1.12
N SER A 63 15.36 -6.13 -0.16
CA SER A 63 16.31 -6.51 -1.22
C SER A 63 16.83 -5.32 -2.03
N VAL A 64 16.27 -4.12 -1.87
CA VAL A 64 16.82 -2.90 -2.47
C VAL A 64 18.16 -2.59 -1.81
N GLY A 65 19.16 -2.22 -2.61
CA GLY A 65 20.47 -1.84 -2.09
C GLY A 65 20.37 -0.72 -1.04
N ARG A 66 21.28 -0.75 -0.06
CA ARG A 66 21.23 0.19 1.08
C ARG A 66 21.16 1.65 0.64
N LEU A 67 22.00 2.06 -0.33
CA LEU A 67 22.04 3.44 -0.81
C LEU A 67 20.69 3.87 -1.41
N LEU A 68 20.09 3.03 -2.25
CA LEU A 68 18.79 3.31 -2.87
C LEU A 68 17.66 3.40 -1.84
N ARG A 69 17.75 2.66 -0.73
CA ARG A 69 16.79 2.78 0.36
C ARG A 69 16.96 4.10 1.11
N GLU A 70 18.21 4.46 1.42
CA GLU A 70 18.55 5.74 2.07
C GLU A 70 18.11 6.92 1.20
N ASP A 71 18.30 6.85 -0.12
CA ASP A 71 17.82 7.86 -1.07
C ASP A 71 16.28 7.97 -1.07
N ALA A 72 15.58 6.84 -1.04
CA ALA A 72 14.12 6.83 -0.96
C ALA A 72 13.61 7.41 0.37
N GLU A 73 14.25 7.05 1.49
CA GLU A 73 13.93 7.59 2.82
C GLU A 73 14.17 9.10 2.88
N GLU A 74 15.30 9.59 2.35
CA GLU A 74 15.58 11.01 2.27
C GLU A 74 14.58 11.76 1.37
N ALA A 75 14.20 11.15 0.23
CA ALA A 75 13.20 11.73 -0.66
C ALA A 75 11.82 11.82 0.00
N LEU A 76 11.44 10.81 0.82
CA LEU A 76 10.20 10.83 1.60
C LEU A 76 10.24 11.91 2.69
N GLN A 77 11.35 12.05 3.43
CA GLN A 77 11.52 13.09 4.45
C GLN A 77 11.43 14.51 3.87
N LYS A 78 11.98 14.73 2.68
CA LYS A 78 11.87 16.02 1.98
C LYS A 78 10.43 16.33 1.58
N GLY A 79 9.57 15.32 1.52
CA GLY A 79 8.17 15.45 1.14
C GLY A 79 7.97 15.77 -0.34
N GLY A 80 6.82 16.36 -0.64
CA GLY A 80 6.38 16.63 -2.00
C GLY A 80 5.52 15.53 -2.56
N ASP A 81 5.39 15.48 -3.89
CA ASP A 81 4.54 14.49 -4.55
C ASP A 81 5.34 13.22 -4.81
N LYS A 82 5.18 12.22 -3.95
CA LYS A 82 5.87 10.93 -4.03
C LYS A 82 4.89 9.77 -3.90
N LEU A 83 5.12 8.73 -4.68
CA LEU A 83 4.42 7.47 -4.60
C LEU A 83 5.44 6.38 -4.29
N CYS A 84 5.47 5.91 -3.04
CA CYS A 84 6.47 4.95 -2.57
C CYS A 84 5.86 3.56 -2.43
N PHE A 85 6.28 2.64 -3.28
CA PHE A 85 5.91 1.24 -3.24
C PHE A 85 6.81 0.49 -2.25
N CYS A 86 6.22 -0.18 -1.27
CA CYS A 86 6.98 -0.79 -0.18
C CYS A 86 6.37 -2.08 0.36
N THR A 87 7.21 -2.87 1.02
CA THR A 87 6.78 -3.97 1.88
C THR A 87 6.66 -3.49 3.33
N SER A 88 6.60 -4.40 4.29
CA SER A 88 6.57 -4.10 5.74
C SER A 88 7.76 -3.26 6.25
N THR A 89 8.76 -3.00 5.42
CA THR A 89 9.94 -2.21 5.83
C THR A 89 9.61 -0.77 6.25
N LEU A 90 8.49 -0.22 5.79
CA LEU A 90 8.00 1.11 6.19
C LEU A 90 6.83 1.06 7.19
N GLU A 91 6.52 -0.10 7.79
CA GLU A 91 5.50 -0.20 8.84
C GLU A 91 5.95 0.44 10.15
N LEU A 92 7.22 0.28 10.52
CA LEU A 92 7.77 0.68 11.82
C LEU A 92 9.05 1.50 11.70
N GLY A 93 9.24 2.39 12.67
CA GLY A 93 10.56 2.90 13.09
C GLY A 93 11.21 3.96 12.22
N LEU A 94 10.72 4.25 11.02
CA LEU A 94 11.32 5.29 10.17
C LEU A 94 10.53 6.60 10.25
N ASP A 95 11.26 7.68 10.42
CA ASP A 95 10.72 9.02 10.20
C ASP A 95 10.76 9.32 8.69
N ILE A 96 9.63 9.11 8.05
CA ILE A 96 9.46 9.28 6.59
C ILE A 96 8.70 10.57 6.24
N GLY A 97 8.61 11.48 7.22
CA GLY A 97 7.91 12.74 7.03
C GLY A 97 6.39 12.57 6.96
N ASP A 98 5.75 13.51 6.28
CA ASP A 98 4.29 13.60 6.22
C ASP A 98 3.72 12.74 5.10
N VAL A 99 2.90 11.77 5.46
CA VAL A 99 2.22 10.86 4.54
C VAL A 99 0.75 11.26 4.44
N SER A 100 0.32 11.67 3.26
CA SER A 100 -1.04 12.11 2.98
C SER A 100 -2.02 10.94 2.85
N ALA A 101 -1.56 9.81 2.32
CA ALA A 101 -2.39 8.64 2.10
C ALA A 101 -1.59 7.33 2.17
N VAL A 102 -2.29 6.26 2.47
CA VAL A 102 -1.78 4.89 2.43
C VAL A 102 -2.66 4.06 1.52
N ALA A 103 -2.05 3.30 0.65
CA ALA A 103 -2.70 2.27 -0.15
C ALA A 103 -2.13 0.89 0.19
N HIS A 104 -2.91 -0.14 0.00
CA HIS A 104 -2.47 -1.51 0.16
C HIS A 104 -2.94 -2.37 -1.02
N VAL A 105 -2.00 -3.02 -1.70
CA VAL A 105 -2.26 -3.94 -2.82
C VAL A 105 -2.20 -5.38 -2.33
N GLY A 106 -3.31 -6.09 -2.44
CA GLY A 106 -3.53 -7.39 -1.82
C GLY A 106 -4.12 -7.25 -0.41
N ALA A 107 -4.72 -8.33 0.12
CA ALA A 107 -5.28 -8.30 1.46
C ALA A 107 -4.18 -8.41 2.54
N PRO A 108 -4.16 -7.57 3.57
CA PRO A 108 -3.21 -7.68 4.67
C PRO A 108 -3.42 -9.01 5.41
N PHE A 109 -2.35 -9.55 5.99
CA PHE A 109 -2.42 -10.84 6.70
C PHE A 109 -2.84 -10.69 8.16
N GLN A 110 -2.60 -9.53 8.77
CA GLN A 110 -2.82 -9.28 10.20
C GLN A 110 -3.40 -7.89 10.43
N ALA A 111 -4.30 -7.76 11.40
CA ALA A 111 -4.89 -6.48 11.77
C ALA A 111 -3.86 -5.51 12.37
N ALA A 112 -2.89 -6.02 13.14
CA ALA A 112 -1.80 -5.20 13.66
C ALA A 112 -0.95 -4.56 12.55
N SER A 113 -0.61 -5.33 11.51
CA SER A 113 0.12 -4.80 10.33
C SER A 113 -0.71 -3.74 9.60
N ALA A 114 -2.01 -3.99 9.39
CA ALA A 114 -2.92 -3.00 8.79
C ALA A 114 -2.97 -1.71 9.62
N ALA A 115 -3.11 -1.81 10.94
CA ALA A 115 -3.13 -0.67 11.84
C ALA A 115 -1.83 0.16 11.76
N GLN A 116 -0.68 -0.49 11.70
CA GLN A 116 0.63 0.16 11.57
C GLN A 116 0.78 0.89 10.23
N ARG A 117 0.29 0.29 9.13
CA ARG A 117 0.28 0.90 7.78
C ARG A 117 -0.66 2.10 7.74
N ILE A 118 -1.91 1.92 8.15
CA ILE A 118 -2.93 2.98 8.18
C ILE A 118 -2.46 4.16 9.04
N GLY A 119 -1.86 3.88 10.21
CA GLY A 119 -1.29 4.88 11.13
C GLY A 119 -0.08 5.65 10.58
N ARG A 120 0.34 5.42 9.33
CA ARG A 120 1.32 6.26 8.65
C ARG A 120 0.72 7.53 8.07
N SER A 121 -0.56 7.54 7.72
CA SER A 121 -1.29 8.74 7.29
C SER A 121 -1.99 9.43 8.45
N GLY A 122 -2.42 10.69 8.24
CA GLY A 122 -3.21 11.43 9.22
C GLY A 122 -2.49 11.81 10.51
N ARG A 123 -1.16 11.86 10.52
CA ARG A 123 -0.37 12.18 11.74
C ARG A 123 -0.42 13.66 12.12
N ARG A 124 -0.72 14.55 11.20
CA ARG A 124 -0.88 15.97 11.52
C ARG A 124 -2.20 16.21 12.25
N PRO A 125 -2.23 17.08 13.26
CA PRO A 125 -3.49 17.47 13.91
C PRO A 125 -4.51 17.94 12.88
N GLY A 126 -5.69 17.32 12.87
CA GLY A 126 -6.77 17.64 11.93
C GLY A 126 -6.63 17.08 10.51
N ALA A 127 -5.54 16.37 10.18
CA ALA A 127 -5.42 15.70 8.91
C ALA A 127 -6.27 14.42 8.90
N PRO A 128 -7.01 14.14 7.81
CA PRO A 128 -7.75 12.90 7.69
C PRO A 128 -6.81 11.71 7.53
N VAL A 129 -7.20 10.56 8.07
CA VAL A 129 -6.58 9.28 7.73
C VAL A 129 -7.16 8.83 6.39
N VAL A 130 -6.29 8.71 5.36
CA VAL A 130 -6.68 8.23 4.04
C VAL A 130 -6.07 6.86 3.81
N PHE A 131 -6.94 5.87 3.61
CA PHE A 131 -6.55 4.50 3.33
C PHE A 131 -7.34 3.91 2.17
N ARG A 132 -6.64 3.24 1.24
CA ARG A 132 -7.23 2.51 0.11
C ARG A 132 -6.78 1.07 0.12
N GLN A 133 -7.73 0.16 -0.04
CA GLN A 133 -7.46 -1.26 -0.14
C GLN A 133 -7.78 -1.75 -1.56
N TYR A 134 -6.78 -2.31 -2.23
CA TYR A 134 -6.92 -2.96 -3.52
C TYR A 134 -6.86 -4.48 -3.35
N VAL A 135 -7.83 -5.17 -3.90
CA VAL A 135 -7.87 -6.63 -3.93
C VAL A 135 -7.86 -7.06 -5.38
N ALA A 136 -6.78 -7.72 -5.80
CA ALA A 136 -6.68 -8.24 -7.15
C ALA A 136 -7.63 -9.43 -7.34
N ILE A 137 -8.40 -9.36 -8.42
CA ILE A 137 -9.22 -10.45 -8.92
C ILE A 137 -8.54 -10.93 -10.20
N ASP A 138 -8.20 -12.21 -10.30
CA ASP A 138 -7.64 -12.80 -11.51
C ASP A 138 -8.75 -13.06 -12.54
N PRO A 139 -8.90 -12.23 -13.59
CA PRO A 139 -9.96 -12.38 -14.59
C PRO A 139 -9.76 -13.58 -15.51
N SER A 140 -8.57 -14.20 -15.50
CA SER A 140 -8.26 -15.36 -16.36
C SER A 140 -8.85 -16.67 -15.82
N ARG A 141 -9.23 -16.71 -14.57
CA ARG A 141 -9.94 -17.84 -13.97
C ARG A 141 -11.38 -17.83 -14.44
N ARG A 142 -11.62 -18.49 -15.58
CA ARG A 142 -12.96 -18.65 -16.19
C ARG A 142 -13.98 -19.38 -15.30
N GLU A 143 -13.53 -20.20 -14.39
CA GLU A 143 -14.29 -20.64 -13.22
C GLU A 143 -13.78 -19.78 -12.06
N ILE A 144 -14.43 -18.66 -11.82
CA ILE A 144 -14.27 -17.94 -10.58
C ILE A 144 -14.70 -18.94 -9.51
N ASP A 145 -13.70 -19.64 -8.96
CA ASP A 145 -13.91 -20.28 -7.67
C ASP A 145 -14.29 -19.11 -6.75
N GLU A 146 -15.57 -19.00 -6.47
CA GLU A 146 -16.13 -17.93 -5.63
C GLU A 146 -15.30 -17.81 -4.35
N ALA A 147 -14.72 -18.94 -3.87
CA ALA A 147 -13.83 -18.95 -2.74
C ALA A 147 -12.51 -18.20 -3.02
N ALA A 148 -11.90 -18.35 -4.21
CA ALA A 148 -10.65 -17.69 -4.54
C ALA A 148 -10.79 -16.16 -4.61
N LEU A 149 -11.96 -15.66 -4.99
CA LEU A 149 -12.32 -14.25 -4.99
C LEU A 149 -12.75 -13.78 -3.60
N PHE A 150 -13.59 -14.57 -2.96
CA PHE A 150 -14.29 -14.20 -1.75
C PHE A 150 -13.36 -14.13 -0.54
N PHE A 151 -12.40 -15.06 -0.40
CA PHE A 151 -11.51 -15.07 0.76
C PHE A 151 -10.57 -13.87 0.87
N PRO A 152 -9.88 -13.41 -0.20
CA PRO A 152 -9.08 -12.19 -0.11
C PRO A 152 -9.91 -10.96 0.23
N LEU A 153 -11.11 -10.83 -0.33
CA LEU A 153 -12.01 -9.73 -0.05
C LEU A 153 -12.53 -9.78 1.40
N LEU A 154 -13.03 -10.93 1.85
CA LEU A 154 -13.46 -11.12 3.23
C LEU A 154 -12.35 -10.81 4.23
N ARG A 155 -11.13 -11.27 3.94
CA ARG A 155 -9.99 -10.98 4.81
C ARG A 155 -9.69 -9.48 4.86
N ALA A 156 -9.73 -8.79 3.73
CA ALA A 156 -9.52 -7.35 3.69
C ALA A 156 -10.58 -6.60 4.51
N VAL A 157 -11.85 -6.96 4.32
CA VAL A 157 -12.97 -6.38 5.09
C VAL A 157 -12.81 -6.68 6.58
N ALA A 158 -12.57 -7.95 6.95
CA ALA A 158 -12.42 -8.33 8.36
C ALA A 158 -11.26 -7.60 9.05
N VAL A 159 -10.12 -7.42 8.37
CA VAL A 159 -8.98 -6.68 8.92
C VAL A 159 -9.30 -5.20 9.11
N ILE A 160 -10.03 -4.59 8.17
CA ILE A 160 -10.46 -3.19 8.28
C ILE A 160 -11.46 -3.04 9.42
N GLU A 161 -12.44 -3.93 9.55
CA GLU A 161 -13.39 -3.92 10.67
C GLU A 161 -12.67 -4.07 12.02
N CYS A 162 -11.74 -5.02 12.14
CA CYS A 162 -10.91 -5.14 13.34
C CYS A 162 -10.16 -3.83 13.67
N TYR A 163 -9.61 -3.16 12.67
CA TYR A 163 -8.95 -1.87 12.88
C TYR A 163 -9.92 -0.79 13.38
N LEU A 164 -11.10 -0.70 12.78
CA LEU A 164 -12.13 0.28 13.15
C LEU A 164 -12.67 0.03 14.58
N ASP A 165 -12.77 -1.23 14.97
CA ASP A 165 -13.18 -1.66 16.32
C ASP A 165 -12.04 -1.54 17.36
N GLY A 166 -10.83 -1.15 16.92
CA GLY A 166 -9.65 -1.06 17.79
C GLY A 166 -9.09 -2.41 18.26
N TRP A 167 -9.49 -3.51 17.57
CA TRP A 167 -8.97 -4.83 17.87
C TRP A 167 -7.61 -5.06 17.21
N VAL A 168 -6.69 -5.67 17.96
CA VAL A 168 -5.39 -6.13 17.47
C VAL A 168 -5.14 -7.55 17.97
N GLU A 169 -4.37 -8.32 17.20
CA GLU A 169 -4.00 -9.67 17.63
C GLU A 169 -3.28 -9.63 18.98
N PRO A 170 -3.62 -10.54 19.93
CA PRO A 170 -2.90 -10.64 21.18
C PRO A 170 -1.43 -11.01 20.91
N VAL A 171 -0.51 -10.36 21.62
CA VAL A 171 0.90 -10.72 21.57
C VAL A 171 1.08 -12.06 22.25
N GLU A 172 1.25 -13.14 21.48
CA GLU A 172 1.71 -14.41 22.02
C GLU A 172 3.19 -14.28 22.40
N LEU A 173 3.45 -14.08 23.67
CA LEU A 173 4.79 -14.23 24.22
C LEU A 173 5.12 -15.72 24.23
N ASN A 174 5.69 -16.24 23.14
CA ASN A 174 6.31 -17.55 23.14
C ASN A 174 7.44 -17.52 24.19
N ARG A 175 7.15 -18.09 25.35
CA ARG A 175 8.19 -18.41 26.32
C ARG A 175 9.04 -19.50 25.70
N PHE A 176 10.15 -19.12 25.10
CA PHE A 176 11.23 -20.06 24.83
C PHE A 176 11.74 -20.55 26.19
N HIS A 177 11.49 -21.82 26.47
CA HIS A 177 12.12 -22.55 27.58
C HIS A 177 13.50 -22.99 27.14
#